data_31f2bfb5574e64046dfefc4faadd4426
#
_entry.id   31f2bfb5574e64046dfefc4faadd4426
#
_cell.length_a   1.000
_cell.length_b   1.000
_cell.length_c   1.000
_cell.angle_alpha   90.00
_cell.angle_beta   90.00
_cell.angle_gamma   90.00
#
_symmetry.space_group_name_H-M   'P 1'
#
loop_
_entity.id
_entity.type
_entity.pdbx_description
1 polymer ?
#
loop_
_entity_poly.entity_id
_entity_poly.type
_entity_poly.pdbx_seq_one_letter_code
_entity_poly.pdbx_strand_id
1 'polypeptide(L)'
;DAQALIEYIIDGQKNENGDIDAQVVKVEKKKENKSAPLLFNLAELQNVCSKMFKISPDETLKYTQELYEKKLVTYPRTDARVLSTAVSKVITQNLKGLTRFAPAASFATEILEEKKYVGLAKTKYVNDKQITDHYAIIPTGQGFDALAGLNKTAMGVYMVIVRRFLSIFYPPAVYLKVAIETK
;
A
#
# COMPACT_ATOMS: atom_id res chain seq x y z
N ASP A 1 -0.21 9.84 28.27
CA ASP A 1 -1.12 8.83 27.73
C ASP A 1 -2.45 9.50 27.41
N ALA A 2 -2.97 9.34 26.18
CA ALA A 2 -4.21 10.00 25.73
C ALA A 2 -5.42 9.58 26.58
N GLN A 3 -5.44 8.34 27.07
CA GLN A 3 -6.50 7.84 27.93
C GLN A 3 -6.51 8.52 29.29
N ALA A 4 -5.35 8.68 29.92
CA ALA A 4 -5.21 9.40 31.20
C ALA A 4 -5.59 10.90 31.08
N LEU A 5 -5.30 11.53 29.92
CA LEU A 5 -5.70 12.90 29.66
C LEU A 5 -7.23 13.02 29.50
N ILE A 6 -7.85 12.07 28.81
CA ILE A 6 -9.30 11.99 28.64
C ILE A 6 -9.97 11.81 30.00
N GLU A 7 -9.47 10.88 30.84
CA GLU A 7 -10.00 10.65 32.19
C GLU A 7 -9.86 11.89 33.08
N TYR A 8 -8.71 12.59 33.02
CA TYR A 8 -8.48 13.83 33.75
C TYR A 8 -9.45 14.95 33.32
N ILE A 9 -9.67 15.12 32.02
CA ILE A 9 -10.61 16.11 31.46
C ILE A 9 -12.06 15.78 31.88
N ILE A 10 -12.43 14.51 31.80
CA ILE A 10 -13.75 14.00 32.18
C ILE A 10 -14.02 14.24 33.67
N ASP A 11 -13.06 13.92 34.52
CA ASP A 11 -13.22 14.02 35.98
C ASP A 11 -13.34 15.48 36.46
N GLY A 12 -12.67 16.42 35.76
CA GLY A 12 -12.76 17.84 36.05
C GLY A 12 -14.03 18.54 35.53
N GLN A 13 -14.89 17.84 34.76
CA GLN A 13 -16.09 18.40 34.13
C GLN A 13 -17.41 17.75 34.56
N LYS A 14 -17.36 16.88 35.57
CA LYS A 14 -18.57 16.24 36.09
C LYS A 14 -19.42 17.28 36.88
N ASN A 15 -20.72 17.26 36.58
CA ASN A 15 -21.70 18.05 37.38
C ASN A 15 -21.93 17.37 38.75
N GLU A 16 -22.78 17.99 39.59
CA GLU A 16 -23.11 17.50 40.92
C GLU A 16 -23.69 16.08 40.96
N ASN A 17 -24.22 15.59 39.82
CA ASN A 17 -24.75 14.23 39.66
C ASN A 17 -23.70 13.24 39.09
N GLY A 18 -22.48 13.69 38.83
CA GLY A 18 -21.41 12.87 38.24
C GLY A 18 -21.48 12.72 36.70
N ASP A 19 -22.39 13.43 36.04
CA ASP A 19 -22.54 13.45 34.58
C ASP A 19 -21.67 14.56 33.96
N ILE A 20 -21.31 14.42 32.71
CA ILE A 20 -20.60 15.44 31.94
C ILE A 20 -21.61 16.18 31.10
N ASP A 21 -21.84 17.45 31.43
CA ASP A 21 -22.63 18.37 30.59
C ASP A 21 -21.76 18.89 29.43
N ALA A 22 -21.64 18.10 28.37
CA ALA A 22 -20.96 18.54 27.15
C ALA A 22 -21.99 18.81 26.05
N GLN A 23 -22.06 20.06 25.61
CA GLN A 23 -22.87 20.42 24.46
C GLN A 23 -22.09 20.42 23.18
N VAL A 24 -22.57 19.68 22.16
CA VAL A 24 -21.98 19.71 20.81
C VAL A 24 -22.29 21.09 20.20
N VAL A 25 -21.26 21.91 20.00
CA VAL A 25 -21.38 23.27 19.46
C VAL A 25 -21.11 23.32 17.95
N LYS A 26 -20.39 22.34 17.42
CA LYS A 26 -20.08 22.30 16.00
C LYS A 26 -19.88 20.87 15.52
N VAL A 27 -20.40 20.55 14.35
CA VAL A 27 -20.15 19.31 13.62
C VAL A 27 -19.74 19.65 12.20
N GLU A 28 -18.51 19.36 11.85
CA GLU A 28 -18.02 19.50 10.48
C GLU A 28 -17.87 18.12 9.82
N LYS A 29 -18.40 17.99 8.60
CA LYS A 29 -18.27 16.78 7.78
C LYS A 29 -17.53 17.13 6.49
N LYS A 30 -16.39 16.48 6.25
CA LYS A 30 -15.59 16.68 5.04
C LYS A 30 -15.32 15.36 4.35
N LYS A 31 -15.63 15.26 3.06
CA LYS A 31 -15.20 14.14 2.23
C LYS A 31 -13.72 14.30 1.87
N GLU A 32 -12.92 13.29 2.10
CA GLU A 32 -11.51 13.24 1.74
C GLU A 32 -11.26 12.02 0.84
N ASN A 33 -10.70 12.28 -0.36
CA ASN A 33 -10.31 11.24 -1.28
C ASN A 33 -8.83 10.89 -1.07
N LYS A 34 -8.54 9.62 -0.78
CA LYS A 34 -7.18 9.15 -0.55
C LYS A 34 -6.79 8.11 -1.59
N SER A 35 -5.98 8.53 -2.56
CA SER A 35 -5.42 7.62 -3.57
C SER A 35 -4.42 6.64 -2.93
N ALA A 36 -4.25 5.48 -3.56
CA ALA A 36 -3.22 4.53 -3.17
C ALA A 36 -1.84 5.21 -3.10
N PRO A 37 -0.97 4.81 -2.16
CA PRO A 37 0.40 5.32 -2.10
C PRO A 37 1.16 4.98 -3.39
N LEU A 38 2.29 5.68 -3.63
CA LEU A 38 3.21 5.31 -4.70
C LEU A 38 3.73 3.87 -4.50
N LEU A 39 4.23 3.28 -5.55
CA LEU A 39 4.84 1.95 -5.52
C LEU A 39 6.05 1.92 -4.58
N PHE A 40 6.61 0.75 -4.37
CA PHE A 40 7.77 0.57 -3.51
C PHE A 40 9.09 0.86 -4.23
N ASN A 41 9.92 1.68 -3.61
CA ASN A 41 11.37 1.56 -3.67
C ASN A 41 11.85 0.68 -2.51
N LEU A 42 13.17 0.44 -2.43
CA LEU A 42 13.73 -0.38 -1.37
C LEU A 42 13.47 0.21 0.03
N ALA A 43 13.72 1.49 0.22
CA ALA A 43 13.59 2.16 1.53
C ALA A 43 12.14 2.11 2.07
N GLU A 44 11.17 2.38 1.23
CA GLU A 44 9.75 2.32 1.64
C GLU A 44 9.30 0.88 1.92
N LEU A 45 9.79 -0.09 1.14
CA LEU A 45 9.52 -1.50 1.40
C LEU A 45 10.09 -1.94 2.74
N GLN A 46 11.34 -1.56 3.04
CA GLN A 46 11.99 -1.82 4.34
C GLN A 46 11.20 -1.22 5.51
N ASN A 47 10.71 0.03 5.37
CA ASN A 47 9.90 0.69 6.39
C ASN A 47 8.59 -0.07 6.66
N VAL A 48 7.89 -0.48 5.61
CA VAL A 48 6.63 -1.23 5.74
C VAL A 48 6.87 -2.62 6.33
N CYS A 49 7.87 -3.35 5.85
CA CYS A 49 8.19 -4.71 6.33
C CYS A 49 8.65 -4.70 7.79
N SER A 50 9.44 -3.70 8.19
CA SER A 50 9.83 -3.52 9.60
C SER A 50 8.62 -3.35 10.52
N LYS A 51 7.63 -2.55 10.10
CA LYS A 51 6.39 -2.35 10.88
C LYS A 51 5.52 -3.61 10.92
N MET A 52 5.39 -4.32 9.80
CA MET A 52 4.46 -5.46 9.68
C MET A 52 5.03 -6.76 10.21
N PHE A 53 6.31 -7.03 9.93
CA PHE A 53 6.93 -8.33 10.19
C PHE A 53 7.99 -8.27 11.28
N LYS A 54 8.34 -7.06 11.78
CA LYS A 54 9.41 -6.85 12.77
C LYS A 54 10.78 -7.34 12.31
N ILE A 55 11.04 -7.25 11.00
CA ILE A 55 12.32 -7.60 10.38
C ILE A 55 13.16 -6.35 10.12
N SER A 56 14.48 -6.53 10.07
CA SER A 56 15.44 -5.46 9.80
C SER A 56 15.41 -5.02 8.31
N PRO A 57 15.96 -3.85 7.98
CA PRO A 57 16.17 -3.44 6.60
C PRO A 57 16.99 -4.44 5.78
N ASP A 58 18.03 -5.02 6.37
CA ASP A 58 18.89 -6.02 5.72
C ASP A 58 18.15 -7.31 5.43
N GLU A 59 17.33 -7.78 6.36
CA GLU A 59 16.47 -8.95 6.14
C GLU A 59 15.45 -8.68 5.02
N THR A 60 14.85 -7.48 5.00
CA THR A 60 13.93 -7.09 3.92
C THR A 60 14.63 -7.12 2.57
N LEU A 61 15.85 -6.57 2.49
CA LEU A 61 16.65 -6.62 1.26
C LEU A 61 16.95 -8.06 0.87
N LYS A 62 17.38 -8.90 1.81
CA LYS A 62 17.66 -10.32 1.57
C LYS A 62 16.45 -11.05 0.98
N TYR A 63 15.27 -10.91 1.58
CA TYR A 63 14.05 -11.53 1.05
C TYR A 63 13.65 -10.97 -0.31
N THR A 64 13.78 -9.65 -0.52
CA THR A 64 13.43 -9.05 -1.81
C THR A 64 14.41 -9.47 -2.90
N GLN A 65 15.69 -9.63 -2.57
CA GLN A 65 16.71 -10.15 -3.47
C GLN A 65 16.40 -11.62 -3.86
N GLU A 66 16.01 -12.44 -2.89
CA GLU A 66 15.55 -13.82 -3.15
C GLU A 66 14.34 -13.84 -4.11
N LEU A 67 13.36 -12.98 -3.88
CA LEU A 67 12.18 -12.85 -4.76
C LEU A 67 12.59 -12.45 -6.19
N TYR A 68 13.55 -11.55 -6.32
CA TYR A 68 14.09 -11.13 -7.62
C TYR A 68 14.81 -12.26 -8.35
N GLU A 69 15.69 -13.00 -7.68
CA GLU A 69 16.41 -14.14 -8.24
C GLU A 69 15.45 -15.24 -8.69
N LYS A 70 14.33 -15.42 -7.98
CA LYS A 70 13.23 -16.31 -8.35
C LYS A 70 12.29 -15.71 -9.41
N LYS A 71 12.60 -14.54 -9.97
CA LYS A 71 11.83 -13.85 -11.01
C LYS A 71 10.41 -13.41 -10.59
N LEU A 72 10.14 -13.34 -9.31
CA LEU A 72 8.83 -12.96 -8.77
C LEU A 72 8.62 -11.45 -8.77
N VAL A 73 9.68 -10.66 -8.58
CA VAL A 73 9.64 -9.20 -8.55
C VAL A 73 10.71 -8.59 -9.44
N THR A 74 10.59 -7.30 -9.71
CA THR A 74 11.60 -6.51 -10.43
C THR A 74 12.80 -6.18 -9.54
N TYR A 75 13.84 -5.59 -10.10
CA TYR A 75 15.10 -5.31 -9.40
C TYR A 75 14.89 -4.52 -8.10
N PRO A 76 15.39 -5.02 -6.95
CA PRO A 76 15.01 -4.47 -5.64
C PRO A 76 15.79 -3.22 -5.23
N ARG A 77 17.00 -3.00 -5.76
CA ARG A 77 17.84 -1.84 -5.38
C ARG A 77 17.50 -0.65 -6.26
N THR A 78 16.35 -0.05 -6.03
CA THR A 78 15.86 1.12 -6.75
C THR A 78 15.38 2.20 -5.78
N ASP A 79 15.61 3.46 -6.14
CA ASP A 79 15.07 4.62 -5.43
C ASP A 79 13.74 5.09 -6.02
N ALA A 80 13.38 4.61 -7.22
CA ALA A 80 12.15 5.00 -7.89
C ALA A 80 10.92 4.35 -7.26
N ARG A 81 9.85 5.15 -7.14
CA ARG A 81 8.53 4.73 -6.63
C ARG A 81 7.45 4.76 -7.71
N VAL A 82 7.87 4.87 -8.97
CA VAL A 82 7.01 5.02 -10.14
C VAL A 82 7.42 4.05 -11.24
N LEU A 83 6.55 3.87 -12.21
CA LEU A 83 6.81 3.11 -13.43
C LEU A 83 7.27 4.04 -14.54
N SER A 84 7.96 3.49 -15.54
CA SER A 84 8.20 4.19 -16.80
C SER A 84 6.98 4.11 -17.72
N THR A 85 6.90 5.03 -18.65
CA THR A 85 5.89 5.00 -19.73
C THR A 85 5.98 3.69 -20.53
N ALA A 86 7.18 3.19 -20.79
CA ALA A 86 7.38 1.91 -21.48
C ALA A 86 6.77 0.74 -20.71
N VAL A 87 7.03 0.64 -19.41
CA VAL A 87 6.47 -0.42 -18.55
C VAL A 87 4.96 -0.31 -18.44
N SER A 88 4.40 0.90 -18.35
CA SER A 88 2.95 1.09 -18.25
C SER A 88 2.20 0.57 -19.49
N LYS A 89 2.82 0.58 -20.67
CA LYS A 89 2.25 0.04 -21.91
C LYS A 89 2.13 -1.48 -21.93
N VAL A 90 3.00 -2.17 -21.21
CA VAL A 90 3.04 -3.64 -21.16
C VAL A 90 2.54 -4.21 -19.82
N ILE A 91 2.02 -3.37 -18.94
CA ILE A 91 1.61 -3.73 -17.58
C ILE A 91 0.57 -4.87 -17.51
N THR A 92 -0.20 -5.05 -18.57
CA THR A 92 -1.15 -6.15 -18.72
C THR A 92 -0.48 -7.53 -18.70
N GLN A 93 0.80 -7.63 -19.05
CA GLN A 93 1.54 -8.89 -18.96
C GLN A 93 1.75 -9.30 -17.49
N ASN A 94 2.09 -8.33 -16.63
CA ASN A 94 2.22 -8.55 -15.19
C ASN A 94 0.87 -8.96 -14.58
N LEU A 95 -0.21 -8.25 -14.93
CA LEU A 95 -1.57 -8.55 -14.47
C LEU A 95 -2.02 -9.95 -14.94
N LYS A 96 -1.84 -10.30 -16.22
CA LYS A 96 -2.13 -11.65 -16.74
C LYS A 96 -1.36 -12.72 -16.01
N GLY A 97 -0.10 -12.47 -15.67
CA GLY A 97 0.67 -13.40 -14.84
C GLY A 97 0.04 -13.59 -13.47
N LEU A 98 -0.36 -12.51 -12.80
CA LEU A 98 -0.96 -12.55 -11.47
C LEU A 98 -2.32 -13.25 -11.39
N THR A 99 -3.04 -13.46 -12.50
CA THR A 99 -4.26 -14.28 -12.51
C THR A 99 -4.00 -15.75 -12.13
N ARG A 100 -2.74 -16.21 -12.23
CA ARG A 100 -2.31 -17.56 -11.84
C ARG A 100 -1.89 -17.66 -10.36
N PHE A 101 -1.82 -16.53 -9.66
CA PHE A 101 -1.47 -16.46 -8.26
C PHE A 101 -2.74 -16.33 -7.42
N ALA A 102 -3.20 -17.41 -6.81
CA ALA A 102 -4.50 -17.50 -6.15
C ALA A 102 -4.85 -16.31 -5.23
N PRO A 103 -3.93 -15.79 -4.37
CA PRO A 103 -4.25 -14.65 -3.49
C PRO A 103 -4.50 -13.33 -4.22
N ALA A 104 -4.12 -13.21 -5.50
CA ALA A 104 -4.25 -12.00 -6.31
C ALA A 104 -5.15 -12.20 -7.54
N ALA A 105 -5.52 -13.44 -7.85
CA ALA A 105 -6.16 -13.82 -9.11
C ALA A 105 -7.45 -13.04 -9.39
N SER A 106 -8.36 -12.96 -8.42
CA SER A 106 -9.63 -12.24 -8.58
C SER A 106 -9.44 -10.75 -8.87
N PHE A 107 -8.54 -10.09 -8.13
CA PHE A 107 -8.22 -8.67 -8.35
C PHE A 107 -7.56 -8.42 -9.71
N ALA A 108 -6.60 -9.26 -10.08
CA ALA A 108 -5.92 -9.14 -11.37
C ALA A 108 -6.90 -9.37 -12.54
N THR A 109 -7.79 -10.33 -12.43
CA THR A 109 -8.85 -10.60 -13.42
C THR A 109 -9.80 -9.42 -13.54
N GLU A 110 -10.34 -8.89 -12.43
CA GLU A 110 -11.20 -7.71 -12.40
C GLU A 110 -10.53 -6.50 -13.06
N ILE A 111 -9.26 -6.23 -12.73
CA ILE A 111 -8.50 -5.11 -13.33
C ILE A 111 -8.39 -5.26 -14.85
N LEU A 112 -8.19 -6.48 -15.35
CA LEU A 112 -8.09 -6.77 -16.78
C LEU A 112 -9.44 -6.66 -17.50
N GLU A 113 -10.50 -7.25 -16.96
CA GLU A 113 -11.84 -7.26 -17.52
C GLU A 113 -12.45 -5.86 -17.57
N GLU A 114 -12.35 -5.11 -16.49
CA GLU A 114 -12.82 -3.72 -16.40
C GLU A 114 -11.84 -2.70 -17.00
N LYS A 115 -10.71 -3.16 -17.55
CA LYS A 115 -9.69 -2.32 -18.18
C LYS A 115 -9.19 -1.17 -17.28
N LYS A 116 -9.12 -1.40 -15.96
CA LYS A 116 -8.67 -0.38 -14.97
C LYS A 116 -7.24 0.10 -15.19
N TYR A 117 -6.46 -0.59 -16.01
CA TYR A 117 -5.11 -0.19 -16.41
C TYR A 117 -5.09 0.91 -17.49
N VAL A 118 -6.23 1.16 -18.14
CA VAL A 118 -6.32 2.20 -19.17
C VAL A 118 -6.13 3.57 -18.54
N GLY A 119 -5.22 4.37 -19.12
CA GLY A 119 -4.89 5.69 -18.59
C GLY A 119 -3.82 5.69 -17.49
N LEU A 120 -3.26 4.55 -17.09
CA LEU A 120 -2.22 4.45 -16.08
C LEU A 120 -1.05 5.40 -16.33
N ALA A 121 -0.64 5.56 -17.61
CA ALA A 121 0.46 6.45 -18.02
C ALA A 121 0.23 7.93 -17.68
N LYS A 122 -1.04 8.34 -17.46
CA LYS A 122 -1.40 9.72 -17.10
C LYS A 122 -1.55 9.94 -15.60
N THR A 123 -1.27 8.93 -14.80
CA THR A 123 -1.40 8.98 -13.33
C THR A 123 -0.07 9.32 -12.67
N LYS A 124 -0.12 9.66 -11.38
CA LYS A 124 1.08 9.88 -10.54
C LYS A 124 2.00 8.66 -10.42
N TYR A 125 1.55 7.48 -10.84
CA TYR A 125 2.31 6.22 -10.74
C TYR A 125 3.26 6.00 -11.92
N VAL A 126 3.22 6.86 -12.94
CA VAL A 126 4.10 6.80 -14.11
C VAL A 126 4.80 8.13 -14.28
N ASN A 127 6.14 8.13 -14.22
CA ASN A 127 6.94 9.34 -14.37
C ASN A 127 8.38 9.00 -14.76
N ASP A 128 8.70 9.10 -16.06
CA ASP A 128 10.05 8.79 -16.56
C ASP A 128 11.15 9.69 -15.96
N LYS A 129 10.82 10.91 -15.54
CA LYS A 129 11.79 11.86 -14.95
C LYS A 129 12.25 11.47 -13.54
N GLN A 130 11.50 10.59 -12.86
CA GLN A 130 11.83 10.09 -11.51
C GLN A 130 12.53 8.73 -11.55
N ILE A 131 12.96 8.27 -12.71
CA ILE A 131 13.65 7.00 -12.90
C ILE A 131 15.05 7.31 -13.39
N THR A 132 16.07 6.80 -12.68
CA THR A 132 17.46 6.82 -13.11
C THR A 132 17.78 5.55 -13.89
N ASP A 133 17.92 4.42 -13.19
CA ASP A 133 18.32 3.15 -13.78
C ASP A 133 17.17 2.12 -13.75
N HIS A 134 16.40 2.10 -12.67
CA HIS A 134 15.34 1.12 -12.43
C HIS A 134 14.05 1.80 -11.96
N TYR A 135 12.92 1.28 -12.41
CA TYR A 135 11.60 1.66 -11.91
C TYR A 135 11.28 0.93 -10.58
N ALA A 136 10.12 1.23 -10.01
CA ALA A 136 9.68 0.69 -8.74
C ALA A 136 9.65 -0.85 -8.68
N ILE A 137 9.70 -1.39 -7.46
CA ILE A 137 9.58 -2.82 -7.19
C ILE A 137 8.12 -3.24 -7.41
N ILE A 138 7.89 -4.09 -8.41
CA ILE A 138 6.57 -4.64 -8.74
C ILE A 138 6.65 -6.15 -8.99
N PRO A 139 5.53 -6.89 -8.88
CA PRO A 139 5.49 -8.28 -9.27
C PRO A 139 5.63 -8.41 -10.79
N THR A 140 6.38 -9.41 -11.23
CA THR A 140 6.57 -9.70 -12.67
C THR A 140 5.40 -10.48 -13.28
N GLY A 141 4.64 -11.20 -12.45
CA GLY A 141 3.64 -12.18 -12.91
C GLY A 141 4.26 -13.52 -13.35
N GLN A 142 5.51 -13.76 -12.97
CA GLN A 142 6.27 -14.97 -13.30
C GLN A 142 6.88 -15.60 -12.03
N GLY A 143 7.58 -16.73 -12.20
CA GLY A 143 8.36 -17.35 -11.12
C GLY A 143 7.53 -18.14 -10.10
N PHE A 144 6.26 -18.40 -10.36
CA PHE A 144 5.33 -19.01 -9.38
C PHE A 144 5.72 -20.43 -8.96
N ASP A 145 6.50 -21.16 -9.77
CA ASP A 145 7.03 -22.48 -9.40
C ASP A 145 7.95 -22.41 -8.16
N ALA A 146 8.54 -21.23 -7.90
CA ALA A 146 9.40 -21.02 -6.75
C ALA A 146 8.65 -20.68 -5.45
N LEU A 147 7.32 -20.41 -5.51
CA LEU A 147 6.53 -20.01 -4.33
C LEU A 147 6.54 -21.04 -3.21
N ALA A 148 6.48 -22.33 -3.56
CA ALA A 148 6.49 -23.40 -2.57
C ALA A 148 7.78 -23.48 -1.74
N GLY A 149 8.89 -22.94 -2.26
CA GLY A 149 10.18 -22.87 -1.57
C GLY A 149 10.39 -21.62 -0.74
N LEU A 150 9.45 -20.68 -0.73
CA LEU A 150 9.54 -19.47 0.08
C LEU A 150 9.16 -19.74 1.53
N ASN A 151 9.92 -19.16 2.45
CA ASN A 151 9.47 -19.13 3.85
C ASN A 151 8.30 -18.14 4.03
N LYS A 152 7.64 -18.21 5.20
CA LYS A 152 6.46 -17.40 5.51
C LYS A 152 6.73 -15.89 5.42
N THR A 153 7.91 -15.44 5.82
CA THR A 153 8.27 -14.01 5.80
C THR A 153 8.52 -13.54 4.37
N ALA A 154 9.27 -14.29 3.55
CA ALA A 154 9.48 -13.98 2.14
C ALA A 154 8.16 -13.91 1.37
N MET A 155 7.24 -14.86 1.62
CA MET A 155 5.88 -14.83 1.06
C MET A 155 5.13 -13.59 1.53
N GLY A 156 5.26 -13.19 2.80
CA GLY A 156 4.66 -11.96 3.34
C GLY A 156 5.17 -10.70 2.62
N VAL A 157 6.48 -10.61 2.40
CA VAL A 157 7.10 -9.50 1.64
C VAL A 157 6.57 -9.47 0.20
N TYR A 158 6.47 -10.62 -0.47
CA TYR A 158 5.88 -10.73 -1.80
C TYR A 158 4.44 -10.23 -1.83
N MET A 159 3.62 -10.65 -0.86
CA MET A 159 2.22 -10.20 -0.75
C MET A 159 2.08 -8.70 -0.53
N VAL A 160 2.98 -8.09 0.24
CA VAL A 160 3.01 -6.62 0.43
C VAL A 160 3.26 -5.91 -0.91
N ILE A 161 4.21 -6.40 -1.71
CA ILE A 161 4.52 -5.84 -3.03
C ILE A 161 3.32 -6.01 -3.98
N VAL A 162 2.73 -7.20 -4.05
CA VAL A 162 1.56 -7.50 -4.90
C VAL A 162 0.38 -6.60 -4.54
N ARG A 163 0.04 -6.47 -3.26
CA ARG A 163 -1.06 -5.60 -2.81
C ARG A 163 -0.85 -4.15 -3.18
N ARG A 164 0.36 -3.62 -2.98
CA ARG A 164 0.70 -2.24 -3.37
C ARG A 164 0.57 -2.05 -4.87
N PHE A 165 1.04 -3.00 -5.67
CA PHE A 165 0.93 -2.97 -7.13
C PHE A 165 -0.53 -2.99 -7.59
N LEU A 166 -1.35 -3.87 -7.08
CA LEU A 166 -2.77 -3.94 -7.45
C LEU A 166 -3.54 -2.69 -7.03
N SER A 167 -3.19 -2.08 -5.90
CA SER A 167 -3.90 -0.91 -5.36
C SER A 167 -3.88 0.32 -6.28
N ILE A 168 -2.89 0.46 -7.16
CA ILE A 168 -2.80 1.63 -8.05
C ILE A 168 -3.86 1.65 -9.16
N PHE A 169 -4.51 0.52 -9.42
CA PHE A 169 -5.56 0.37 -10.45
C PHE A 169 -6.97 0.66 -9.91
N TYR A 170 -7.09 0.90 -8.60
CA TYR A 170 -8.38 1.21 -7.98
C TYR A 170 -8.57 2.71 -7.75
N PRO A 171 -9.82 3.18 -7.76
CA PRO A 171 -10.11 4.58 -7.47
C PRO A 171 -9.68 4.95 -6.04
N PRO A 172 -9.51 6.25 -5.76
CA PRO A 172 -9.25 6.72 -4.41
C PRO A 172 -10.33 6.25 -3.42
N ALA A 173 -9.90 5.83 -2.22
CA ALA A 173 -10.82 5.59 -1.13
C ALA A 173 -11.44 6.92 -0.65
N VAL A 174 -12.75 6.90 -0.44
CA VAL A 174 -13.51 8.07 0.04
C VAL A 174 -13.71 7.95 1.54
N TYR A 175 -13.17 8.89 2.30
CA TYR A 175 -13.33 8.99 3.74
C TYR A 175 -14.28 10.13 4.09
N LEU A 176 -15.13 9.92 5.05
CA LEU A 176 -15.90 10.98 5.69
C LEU A 176 -15.20 11.34 7.01
N LYS A 177 -14.51 12.49 7.01
CA LYS A 177 -14.00 13.08 8.26
C LYS A 177 -15.15 13.79 8.96
N VAL A 178 -15.35 13.44 10.22
CA VAL A 178 -16.29 14.14 11.11
C VAL A 178 -15.45 14.75 12.24
N ALA A 179 -15.47 16.06 12.35
CA ALA A 179 -14.92 16.77 13.49
C ALA A 179 -16.10 17.27 14.35
N ILE A 180 -16.05 16.99 15.64
CA ILE A 180 -17.05 17.40 16.62
C ILE A 180 -16.34 18.30 17.62
N GLU A 181 -16.86 19.51 17.80
CA GLU A 181 -16.42 20.44 18.84
C GLU A 181 -17.46 20.45 19.95
N THR A 182 -17.02 20.22 21.16
CA THR A 182 -17.86 20.24 22.37
C THR A 182 -17.42 21.37 23.27
N LYS A 183 -18.37 21.95 24.01
CA LYS A 183 -18.15 23.00 25.02
C LYS A 183 -18.82 22.57 26.32
#